data_b3ca28a31a76313cb4377f1c57bacba7
#
_entry.id   b3ca28a31a76313cb4377f1c57bacba7
#
_cell.length_a   1.000
_cell.length_b   1.000
_cell.length_c   1.000
_cell.angle_alpha   90.00
_cell.angle_beta   90.00
_cell.angle_gamma   90.00
#
_symmetry.space_group_name_H-M   'P 1'
#
loop_
_entity.id
_entity.type
_entity.pdbx_description
1 polymer ?
#
loop_
_entity_poly.entity_id
_entity_poly.type
_entity_poly.pdbx_seq_one_letter_code
_entity_poly.pdbx_strand_id
1 'polypeptide(L)'
;MEATVHFVNSIIWSKALIFVCLAAGLYFSVRTRFMQIRGFVEMCRLTVKGEKSDAGVSSFQALAMSMAGRMGIGNIAGVATAIAFGGPGAIFWMWVMGFLGASTSYVECTLAQIYKTKDA
;
A
#
# COMPACT_ATOMS: atom_id res chain seq x y z
N MET A 1 -15.51 7.44 -29.75
CA MET A 1 -14.76 7.76 -28.51
C MET A 1 -15.27 6.97 -27.30
N GLU A 2 -16.57 6.89 -27.07
CA GLU A 2 -17.15 6.12 -25.95
C GLU A 2 -16.83 4.61 -26.01
N ALA A 3 -16.92 3.98 -27.18
CA ALA A 3 -16.61 2.56 -27.34
C ALA A 3 -15.17 2.23 -26.97
N THR A 4 -14.22 3.10 -27.28
CA THR A 4 -12.81 2.92 -26.93
C THR A 4 -12.60 3.03 -25.41
N VAL A 5 -13.28 4.01 -24.77
CA VAL A 5 -13.23 4.18 -23.31
C VAL A 5 -13.84 2.99 -22.60
N HIS A 6 -14.98 2.49 -23.04
CA HIS A 6 -15.61 1.28 -22.50
C HIS A 6 -14.73 0.03 -22.67
N PHE A 7 -14.10 -0.13 -23.83
CA PHE A 7 -13.20 -1.23 -24.08
C PHE A 7 -11.96 -1.20 -23.16
N VAL A 8 -11.31 -0.03 -23.04
CA VAL A 8 -10.17 0.16 -22.15
C VAL A 8 -10.58 -0.06 -20.68
N ASN A 9 -11.71 0.50 -20.27
CA ASN A 9 -12.23 0.34 -18.92
C ASN A 9 -12.55 -1.12 -18.58
N SER A 10 -13.14 -1.87 -19.52
CA SER A 10 -13.43 -3.29 -19.32
C SER A 10 -12.17 -4.17 -19.18
N ILE A 11 -11.07 -3.79 -19.85
CA ILE A 11 -9.78 -4.47 -19.71
C ILE A 11 -9.14 -4.11 -18.37
N ILE A 12 -9.11 -2.83 -18.03
CA ILE A 12 -8.47 -2.35 -16.78
C ILE A 12 -9.19 -2.92 -15.56
N TRP A 13 -10.53 -2.93 -15.56
CA TRP A 13 -11.33 -3.47 -14.46
C TRP A 13 -11.68 -4.95 -14.66
N SER A 14 -10.93 -5.67 -15.47
CA SER A 14 -11.13 -7.10 -15.70
C SER A 14 -10.70 -7.92 -14.47
N LYS A 15 -11.27 -9.12 -14.38
CA LYS A 15 -10.83 -10.12 -13.39
C LYS A 15 -9.33 -10.41 -13.47
N ALA A 16 -8.72 -10.22 -14.64
CA ALA A 16 -7.28 -10.40 -14.85
C ALA A 16 -6.44 -9.45 -13.99
N LEU A 17 -6.83 -8.18 -13.87
CA LEU A 17 -6.12 -7.23 -13.01
C LEU A 17 -6.16 -7.66 -11.54
N ILE A 18 -7.31 -8.13 -11.07
CA ILE A 18 -7.47 -8.62 -9.69
C ILE A 18 -6.52 -9.79 -9.45
N PHE A 19 -6.46 -10.75 -10.37
CA PHE A 19 -5.55 -11.90 -10.25
C PHE A 19 -4.09 -11.47 -10.29
N VAL A 20 -3.70 -10.52 -11.14
CA VAL A 20 -2.34 -10.00 -11.21
C VAL A 20 -1.95 -9.30 -9.90
N CYS A 21 -2.82 -8.46 -9.36
CA CYS A 21 -2.57 -7.79 -8.09
C CYS A 21 -2.45 -8.75 -6.91
N LEU A 22 -3.34 -9.77 -6.84
CA LEU A 22 -3.28 -10.81 -5.82
C LEU A 22 -2.01 -11.66 -5.96
N ALA A 23 -1.67 -12.07 -7.18
CA ALA A 23 -0.47 -12.86 -7.45
C ALA A 23 0.81 -12.08 -7.11
N ALA A 24 0.89 -10.80 -7.50
CA ALA A 24 2.02 -9.93 -7.17
C ALA A 24 2.14 -9.73 -5.66
N GLY A 25 1.04 -9.41 -4.97
CA GLY A 25 1.02 -9.25 -3.53
C GLY A 25 1.41 -10.52 -2.79
N LEU A 26 0.92 -11.68 -3.22
CA LEU A 26 1.29 -12.97 -2.65
C LEU A 26 2.77 -13.29 -2.92
N TYR A 27 3.23 -13.10 -4.15
CA TYR A 27 4.63 -13.29 -4.53
C TYR A 27 5.56 -12.45 -3.65
N PHE A 28 5.30 -11.17 -3.49
CA PHE A 28 6.11 -10.30 -2.64
C PHE A 28 6.01 -10.68 -1.17
N SER A 29 4.83 -11.06 -0.67
CA SER A 29 4.66 -11.53 0.72
C SER A 29 5.52 -12.75 1.02
N VAL A 30 5.54 -13.73 0.13
CA VAL A 30 6.38 -14.93 0.25
C VAL A 30 7.86 -14.58 0.10
N ARG A 31 8.21 -13.75 -0.88
CA ARG A 31 9.59 -13.35 -1.16
C ARG A 31 10.21 -12.54 -0.02
N THR A 32 9.43 -11.70 0.64
CA THR A 32 9.86 -10.93 1.83
C THR A 32 9.73 -11.73 3.13
N ARG A 33 9.41 -13.03 3.07
CA ARG A 33 9.25 -13.92 4.23
C ARG A 33 8.27 -13.37 5.27
N PHE A 34 7.13 -12.87 4.81
CA PHE A 34 6.09 -12.28 5.66
C PHE A 34 6.64 -11.20 6.60
N MET A 35 7.43 -10.30 6.06
CA MET A 35 8.04 -9.20 6.82
C MET A 35 7.00 -8.33 7.54
N GLN A 36 5.78 -8.26 7.02
CA GLN A 36 4.65 -7.58 7.64
C GLN A 36 4.39 -8.07 9.07
N ILE A 37 4.58 -9.38 9.32
CA ILE A 37 4.36 -9.98 10.65
C ILE A 37 5.63 -9.88 11.47
N ARG A 38 6.77 -10.27 10.90
CA ARG A 38 8.04 -10.35 11.63
C ARG A 38 8.63 -8.98 11.97
N GLY A 39 8.46 -8.00 11.05
CA GLY A 39 8.97 -6.64 11.22
C GLY A 39 8.01 -5.71 11.95
N PHE A 40 6.78 -6.12 12.24
CA PHE A 40 5.77 -5.24 12.82
C PHE A 40 6.19 -4.63 14.16
N VAL A 41 6.71 -5.45 15.06
CA VAL A 41 7.19 -5.00 16.39
C VAL A 41 8.36 -4.04 16.25
N GLU A 42 9.31 -4.36 15.36
CA GLU A 42 10.47 -3.51 15.06
C GLU A 42 10.03 -2.18 14.44
N MET A 43 9.09 -2.20 13.50
CA MET A 43 8.52 -0.99 12.91
C MET A 43 7.87 -0.09 13.95
N CYS A 44 7.05 -0.65 14.84
CA CYS A 44 6.44 0.11 15.94
C CYS A 44 7.50 0.70 16.87
N ARG A 45 8.53 -0.07 17.21
CA ARG A 45 9.63 0.36 18.06
C ARG A 45 10.42 1.50 17.43
N LEU A 46 10.79 1.38 16.14
CA LEU A 46 11.53 2.40 15.41
C LEU A 46 10.72 3.68 15.21
N THR A 47 9.42 3.56 15.01
CA THR A 47 8.53 4.72 14.87
C THR A 47 8.42 5.52 16.17
N VAL A 48 8.35 4.83 17.32
CA VAL A 48 8.21 5.47 18.63
C VAL A 48 9.56 5.97 19.17
N LYS A 49 10.65 5.19 18.95
CA LYS A 49 11.99 5.57 19.40
C LYS A 49 12.74 6.53 18.48
N GLY A 50 12.16 6.88 17.35
CA GLY A 50 12.66 7.73 16.28
C GLY A 50 13.98 8.42 16.55
N GLU A 51 15.08 7.91 16.00
CA GLU A 51 16.34 8.62 15.99
C GLU A 51 16.19 9.88 15.13
N LYS A 52 16.57 11.02 15.70
CA LYS A 52 16.67 12.26 14.93
C LYS A 52 17.81 12.07 13.94
N SER A 53 17.50 12.07 12.67
CA SER A 53 18.52 12.17 11.63
C SER A 53 19.09 13.58 11.66
N ASP A 54 20.40 13.72 11.74
CA ASP A 54 21.09 15.03 11.75
C ASP A 54 20.88 15.85 10.45
N ALA A 55 20.33 15.23 9.42
CA ALA A 55 20.12 15.85 8.11
C ALA A 55 18.70 15.65 7.53
N GLY A 56 17.69 15.35 8.34
CA GLY A 56 16.36 15.06 7.79
C GLY A 56 15.22 15.08 8.81
N VAL A 57 14.05 14.69 8.35
CA VAL A 57 12.84 14.55 9.16
C VAL A 57 12.92 13.36 10.11
N SER A 58 12.33 13.48 11.29
CA SER A 58 12.26 12.34 12.23
C SER A 58 11.40 11.20 11.67
N SER A 59 11.60 9.97 12.18
CA SER A 59 10.83 8.80 11.75
C SER A 59 9.33 9.01 11.88
N PHE A 60 8.88 9.69 12.93
CA PHE A 60 7.47 10.03 13.14
C PHE A 60 6.95 11.06 12.12
N GLN A 61 7.75 12.07 11.78
CA GLN A 61 7.40 13.05 10.75
C GLN A 61 7.31 12.39 9.36
N ALA A 62 8.24 11.50 9.03
CA ALA A 62 8.21 10.74 7.78
C ALA A 62 6.96 9.86 7.70
N LEU A 63 6.58 9.18 8.79
CA LEU A 63 5.35 8.42 8.87
C LEU A 63 4.13 9.31 8.67
N ALA A 64 4.04 10.45 9.38
CA ALA A 64 2.92 11.37 9.27
C ALA A 64 2.77 11.92 7.85
N MET A 65 3.87 12.29 7.18
CA MET A 65 3.86 12.73 5.78
C MET A 65 3.40 11.61 4.83
N SER A 66 3.88 10.39 5.02
CA SER A 66 3.48 9.24 4.22
C SER A 66 2.00 8.90 4.39
N MET A 67 1.48 8.98 5.61
CA MET A 67 0.06 8.78 5.89
C MET A 67 -0.79 9.90 5.28
N ALA A 68 -0.40 11.14 5.44
CA ALA A 68 -1.13 12.29 4.89
C ALA A 68 -1.24 12.22 3.36
N GLY A 69 -0.19 11.77 2.67
CA GLY A 69 -0.21 11.59 1.21
C GLY A 69 -1.09 10.43 0.73
N ARG A 70 -1.37 9.46 1.60
CA ARG A 70 -2.19 8.27 1.27
C ARG A 70 -3.64 8.35 1.76
N MET A 71 -3.93 9.21 2.72
CA MET A 71 -5.28 9.42 3.25
C MET A 71 -5.99 10.50 2.45
N GLY A 72 -6.95 10.11 1.64
CA GLY A 72 -7.79 11.01 0.85
C GLY A 72 -9.27 10.70 1.05
N ILE A 73 -10.12 11.58 0.56
CA ILE A 73 -11.59 11.42 0.57
C ILE A 73 -11.98 10.09 -0.08
N GLY A 74 -11.24 9.62 -1.11
CA GLY A 74 -11.46 8.34 -1.75
C GLY A 74 -11.35 7.15 -0.82
N ASN A 75 -10.46 7.19 0.18
CA ASN A 75 -10.33 6.11 1.17
C ASN A 75 -11.50 6.05 2.14
N ILE A 76 -12.18 7.17 2.39
CA ILE A 76 -13.35 7.21 3.27
C ILE A 76 -14.62 6.90 2.47
N ALA A 77 -14.88 7.66 1.40
CA ALA A 77 -16.05 7.49 0.56
C ALA A 77 -16.02 6.16 -0.22
N GLY A 78 -14.85 5.74 -0.71
CA GLY A 78 -14.68 4.47 -1.40
C GLY A 78 -14.92 3.26 -0.51
N VAL A 79 -14.49 3.30 0.75
CA VAL A 79 -14.79 2.23 1.73
C VAL A 79 -16.28 2.20 2.05
N ALA A 80 -16.91 3.36 2.28
CA ALA A 80 -18.34 3.44 2.55
C ALA A 80 -19.17 2.87 1.38
N THR A 81 -18.84 3.25 0.15
CA THR A 81 -19.53 2.74 -1.05
C THR A 81 -19.27 1.24 -1.25
N ALA A 82 -18.06 0.77 -1.04
CA ALA A 82 -17.74 -0.66 -1.14
C ALA A 82 -18.53 -1.51 -0.12
N ILE A 83 -18.72 -1.02 1.10
CA ILE A 83 -19.52 -1.68 2.10
C ILE A 83 -21.01 -1.64 1.73
N ALA A 84 -21.50 -0.50 1.23
CA ALA A 84 -22.88 -0.34 0.83
C ALA A 84 -23.30 -1.29 -0.31
N PHE A 85 -22.42 -1.51 -1.29
CA PHE A 85 -22.67 -2.38 -2.44
C PHE A 85 -22.22 -3.82 -2.22
N GLY A 86 -21.11 -4.04 -1.52
CA GLY A 86 -20.50 -5.36 -1.33
C GLY A 86 -20.87 -6.05 -0.02
N GLY A 87 -21.58 -5.36 0.87
CA GLY A 87 -21.93 -5.88 2.18
C GLY A 87 -20.72 -6.16 3.08
N PRO A 88 -20.91 -6.94 4.17
CA PRO A 88 -19.84 -7.21 5.14
C PRO A 88 -18.67 -7.99 4.56
N GLY A 89 -18.85 -8.74 3.47
CA GLY A 89 -17.78 -9.43 2.77
C GLY A 89 -16.73 -8.49 2.17
N ALA A 90 -17.10 -7.25 1.86
CA ALA A 90 -16.17 -6.26 1.36
C ALA A 90 -15.07 -5.92 2.38
N ILE A 91 -15.40 -5.90 3.67
CA ILE A 91 -14.44 -5.62 4.76
C ILE A 91 -13.37 -6.70 4.80
N PHE A 92 -13.76 -7.97 4.70
CA PHE A 92 -12.81 -9.09 4.68
C PHE A 92 -11.83 -8.95 3.51
N TRP A 93 -12.32 -8.67 2.30
CA TRP A 93 -11.47 -8.48 1.13
C TRP A 93 -10.57 -7.26 1.24
N MET A 94 -11.04 -6.17 1.84
CA MET A 94 -10.20 -4.99 2.13
C MET A 94 -9.04 -5.34 3.05
N TRP A 95 -9.25 -6.16 4.08
CA TRP A 95 -8.17 -6.61 4.96
C TRP A 95 -7.16 -7.49 4.24
N VAL A 96 -7.62 -8.44 3.43
CA VAL A 96 -6.74 -9.29 2.61
C VAL A 96 -5.90 -8.43 1.66
N MET A 97 -6.54 -7.50 0.95
CA MET A 97 -5.83 -6.60 0.03
C MET A 97 -4.90 -5.64 0.75
N GLY A 98 -5.26 -5.15 1.93
CA GLY A 98 -4.39 -4.31 2.77
C GLY A 98 -3.14 -5.06 3.23
N PHE A 99 -3.29 -6.32 3.63
CA PHE A 99 -2.17 -7.16 4.03
C PHE A 99 -1.22 -7.45 2.86
N LEU A 100 -1.77 -7.82 1.70
CA LEU A 100 -0.98 -8.06 0.49
C LEU A 100 -0.34 -6.77 -0.03
N GLY A 101 -1.06 -5.64 0.02
CA GLY A 101 -0.56 -4.34 -0.38
C GLY A 101 0.58 -3.80 0.51
N ALA A 102 0.62 -4.20 1.77
CA ALA A 102 1.73 -3.85 2.66
C ALA A 102 3.07 -4.42 2.17
N SER A 103 3.09 -5.60 1.57
CA SER A 103 4.31 -6.20 1.01
C SER A 103 4.82 -5.45 -0.23
N THR A 104 3.92 -5.05 -1.11
CA THR A 104 4.27 -4.23 -2.29
C THR A 104 4.78 -2.86 -1.89
N SER A 105 4.15 -2.22 -0.93
CA SER A 105 4.58 -0.93 -0.38
C SER A 105 5.98 -1.00 0.26
N TYR A 106 6.28 -2.11 0.94
CA TYR A 106 7.62 -2.33 1.51
C TYR A 106 8.68 -2.43 0.41
N VAL A 107 8.43 -3.19 -0.65
CA VAL A 107 9.35 -3.32 -1.79
C VAL A 107 9.56 -1.96 -2.46
N GLU A 108 8.50 -1.21 -2.68
CA GLU A 108 8.53 0.14 -3.25
C GLU A 108 9.40 1.09 -2.42
N CYS A 109 9.16 1.16 -1.11
CA CYS A 109 9.95 1.99 -0.20
C CYS A 109 11.42 1.57 -0.14
N THR A 110 11.71 0.26 -0.19
CA THR A 110 13.08 -0.26 -0.19
C THR A 110 13.80 0.13 -1.46
N LEU A 111 13.16 -0.01 -2.62
CA LEU A 111 13.73 0.42 -3.91
C LEU A 111 13.98 1.93 -3.92
N ALA A 112 13.06 2.73 -3.40
CA ALA A 112 13.23 4.18 -3.31
C ALA A 112 14.45 4.56 -2.45
N GLN A 113 14.74 3.81 -1.38
CA GLN A 113 15.92 4.06 -0.56
C GLN A 113 17.24 3.61 -1.24
N ILE A 114 17.21 2.50 -1.99
CA ILE A 114 18.38 2.00 -2.71
C ILE A 114 18.80 2.96 -3.83
N TYR A 115 17.83 3.50 -4.55
CA TYR A 115 18.07 4.39 -5.70
C TYR A 115 18.06 5.88 -5.32
N LYS A 116 18.03 6.20 -4.03
CA LYS A 116 18.10 7.59 -3.56
C LYS A 116 19.47 8.18 -3.88
N THR A 117 19.55 9.08 -4.84
CA THR A 117 20.69 9.96 -5.05
C THR A 117 20.63 11.11 -4.03
N LYS A 118 21.73 11.37 -3.34
CA LYS A 118 21.85 12.59 -2.56
C LYS A 118 22.18 13.70 -3.55
N ASP A 119 21.23 14.60 -3.79
CA ASP A 119 21.56 15.86 -4.46
C ASP A 119 22.49 16.64 -3.53
N ALA A 120 23.63 17.03 -4.10
CA ALA A 120 24.69 17.77 -3.41
C ALA A 120 24.28 19.22 -3.21
#